data_5b93475c8e5b820321f800f9b320052a
#
_entry.id   5b93475c8e5b820321f800f9b320052a
#
_cell.length_a   1.000
_cell.length_b   1.000
_cell.length_c   1.000
_cell.angle_alpha   90.00
_cell.angle_beta   90.00
_cell.angle_gamma   90.00
#
_symmetry.space_group_name_H-M   'P 1'
#
loop_
_entity.id
_entity.type
_entity.pdbx_description
1 polymer ?
#
loop_
_entity_poly.entity_id
_entity_poly.type
_entity_poly.pdbx_seq_one_letter_code
_entity_poly.pdbx_strand_id
1 'polypeptide(L)'
;MNLKLYKMRFNSAHFGNGMLNDSIGEFDAARLFSALFLEALKIGEDQAFYELATHPDFVLSDAFPFVNGKPYLPKPIGYPVLQENPQKDLLEARKEAKSAKKLRYLPYDRLNEFLTGKADLTALLASLRSFEKQDYVTRKGEDPYEVGVTYFNESLYVVAAQSDLFDQLMYSLQYSGLGGKRTSGYGQFTLDIEAVPEQYQKHIDLLRKQQ
;
A
#
# COMPACT_ATOMS: atom_id res chain seq x y z
N MET A 1 -10.83 6.53 18.21
CA MET A 1 -9.72 7.31 17.60
C MET A 1 -10.12 7.78 16.20
N ASN A 2 -9.63 8.94 15.77
CA ASN A 2 -9.88 9.44 14.41
C ASN A 2 -8.92 8.76 13.42
N LEU A 3 -9.43 8.34 12.23
CA LEU A 3 -8.61 7.71 11.21
C LEU A 3 -8.02 8.77 10.27
N LYS A 4 -6.77 8.56 9.88
CA LYS A 4 -6.05 9.40 8.92
C LYS A 4 -5.40 8.56 7.83
N LEU A 5 -5.16 9.17 6.68
CA LEU A 5 -4.29 8.65 5.64
C LEU A 5 -2.88 9.18 5.87
N TYR A 6 -1.94 8.28 6.08
CA TYR A 6 -0.52 8.57 6.12
C TYR A 6 0.06 8.24 4.75
N LYS A 7 0.22 9.28 3.94
CA LYS A 7 0.69 9.14 2.56
C LYS A 7 2.21 9.26 2.52
N MET A 8 2.85 8.24 1.99
CA MET A 8 4.31 8.10 1.93
C MET A 8 4.76 8.13 0.48
N ARG A 9 5.55 9.13 0.11
CA ARG A 9 6.13 9.23 -1.22
C ARG A 9 7.58 8.79 -1.20
N PHE A 10 7.82 7.60 -1.70
CA PHE A 10 9.15 7.04 -1.91
C PHE A 10 9.67 7.43 -3.29
N ASN A 11 10.99 7.60 -3.41
CA ASN A 11 11.64 7.56 -4.73
C ASN A 11 11.96 6.12 -5.11
N SER A 12 12.56 5.39 -4.15
CA SER A 12 12.89 3.98 -4.32
C SER A 12 12.94 3.28 -2.96
N ALA A 13 12.60 1.98 -2.94
CA ALA A 13 12.71 1.16 -1.75
C ALA A 13 13.13 -0.27 -2.10
N HIS A 14 13.66 -0.98 -1.11
CA HIS A 14 13.83 -2.42 -1.14
C HIS A 14 12.85 -3.04 -0.13
N PHE A 15 11.66 -3.41 -0.60
CA PHE A 15 10.71 -4.21 0.17
C PHE A 15 10.88 -5.67 -0.22
N GLY A 16 11.90 -6.32 0.37
CA GLY A 16 12.27 -7.69 0.03
C GLY A 16 11.13 -8.69 0.23
N ASN A 17 11.06 -9.67 -0.65
CA ASN A 17 10.06 -10.74 -0.66
C ASN A 17 10.73 -12.13 -0.67
N GLY A 18 11.68 -12.30 0.25
CA GLY A 18 12.39 -13.56 0.46
C GLY A 18 13.80 -13.61 -0.16
N MET A 19 14.00 -13.06 -1.37
CA MET A 19 15.30 -13.01 -2.03
C MET A 19 15.84 -11.58 -2.07
N LEU A 20 17.17 -11.43 -2.04
CA LEU A 20 17.80 -10.12 -2.05
C LEU A 20 17.58 -9.36 -3.37
N ASN A 21 17.50 -10.06 -4.47
CA ASN A 21 17.25 -9.51 -5.80
C ASN A 21 15.75 -9.33 -6.12
N ASP A 22 14.86 -9.60 -5.16
CA ASP A 22 13.42 -9.38 -5.30
C ASP A 22 12.97 -8.23 -4.42
N SER A 23 12.13 -7.35 -4.98
CA SER A 23 11.51 -6.22 -4.27
C SER A 23 10.09 -6.02 -4.79
N ILE A 24 9.14 -5.84 -3.87
CA ILE A 24 7.74 -5.58 -4.19
C ILE A 24 7.39 -4.11 -3.94
N GLY A 25 6.30 -3.65 -4.54
CA GLY A 25 5.83 -2.26 -4.47
C GLY A 25 4.90 -1.97 -3.29
N GLU A 26 4.89 -2.82 -2.29
CA GLU A 26 4.01 -2.69 -1.14
C GLU A 26 4.67 -3.27 0.12
N PHE A 27 4.11 -2.96 1.28
CA PHE A 27 4.52 -3.55 2.55
C PHE A 27 3.29 -3.75 3.44
N ASP A 28 3.39 -4.71 4.34
CA ASP A 28 2.34 -5.03 5.31
C ASP A 28 2.41 -4.16 6.58
N ALA A 29 1.31 -4.14 7.33
CA ALA A 29 1.20 -3.45 8.61
C ALA A 29 2.26 -3.93 9.62
N ALA A 30 2.62 -5.21 9.60
CA ALA A 30 3.59 -5.77 10.52
C ALA A 30 5.00 -5.21 10.30
N ARG A 31 5.39 -5.00 9.02
CA ARG A 31 6.66 -4.36 8.67
C ARG A 31 6.71 -2.92 9.14
N LEU A 32 5.63 -2.16 8.91
CA LEU A 32 5.53 -0.78 9.37
C LEU A 32 5.55 -0.70 10.90
N PHE A 33 4.75 -1.53 11.58
CA PHE A 33 4.74 -1.62 13.03
C PHE A 33 6.15 -1.88 13.60
N SER A 34 6.86 -2.87 13.05
CA SER A 34 8.23 -3.19 13.48
C SER A 34 9.19 -2.03 13.32
N ALA A 35 9.06 -1.28 12.21
CA ALA A 35 9.89 -0.10 11.97
C ALA A 35 9.56 1.04 12.96
N LEU A 36 8.28 1.29 13.23
CA LEU A 36 7.83 2.28 14.21
C LEU A 36 8.26 1.91 15.63
N PHE A 37 8.21 0.64 15.99
CA PHE A 37 8.69 0.16 17.28
C PHE A 37 10.19 0.42 17.46
N LEU A 38 11.00 0.25 16.40
CA LEU A 38 12.41 0.62 16.43
C LEU A 38 12.62 2.12 16.57
N GLU A 39 11.76 2.96 15.97
CA GLU A 39 11.80 4.41 16.19
C GLU A 39 11.44 4.76 17.66
N ALA A 40 10.42 4.11 18.22
CA ALA A 40 10.01 4.29 19.61
C ALA A 40 11.15 3.94 20.59
N LEU A 41 11.85 2.82 20.35
CA LEU A 41 13.03 2.43 21.15
C LEU A 41 14.14 3.50 21.14
N LYS A 42 14.36 4.18 20.01
CA LYS A 42 15.39 5.24 19.91
C LYS A 42 15.11 6.44 20.81
N ILE A 43 13.83 6.74 21.04
CA ILE A 43 13.40 7.89 21.84
C ILE A 43 12.91 7.52 23.24
N GLY A 44 12.96 6.23 23.62
CA GLY A 44 12.55 5.74 24.92
C GLY A 44 11.03 5.66 25.12
N GLU A 45 10.25 5.60 24.04
CA GLU A 45 8.77 5.56 24.05
C GLU A 45 8.22 4.19 23.61
N ASP A 46 9.02 3.13 23.68
CA ASP A 46 8.64 1.77 23.28
C ASP A 46 7.47 1.22 24.09
N GLN A 47 7.43 1.45 25.41
CA GLN A 47 6.33 1.05 26.28
C GLN A 47 5.03 1.79 25.91
N ALA A 48 5.10 3.12 25.72
CA ALA A 48 3.95 3.92 25.33
C ALA A 48 3.40 3.51 23.94
N PHE A 49 4.30 3.20 23.00
CA PHE A 49 3.89 2.70 21.69
C PHE A 49 3.27 1.29 21.76
N TYR A 50 3.78 0.41 22.62
CA TYR A 50 3.18 -0.89 22.87
C TYR A 50 1.76 -0.77 23.44
N GLU A 51 1.56 0.11 24.46
CA GLU A 51 0.24 0.38 25.03
C GLU A 51 -0.73 0.97 23.99
N LEU A 52 -0.27 1.90 23.16
CA LEU A 52 -1.06 2.43 22.03
C LEU A 52 -1.46 1.32 21.07
N ALA A 53 -0.53 0.45 20.67
CA ALA A 53 -0.76 -0.60 19.68
C ALA A 53 -1.65 -1.74 20.18
N THR A 54 -1.71 -1.95 21.50
CA THR A 54 -2.59 -2.93 22.13
C THR A 54 -3.97 -2.37 22.50
N HIS A 55 -4.18 -1.06 22.31
CA HIS A 55 -5.49 -0.44 22.54
C HIS A 55 -6.54 -0.96 21.56
N PRO A 56 -7.79 -1.29 22.01
CA PRO A 56 -8.83 -1.84 21.15
C PRO A 56 -9.19 -0.98 19.92
N ASP A 57 -9.01 0.34 20.02
CA ASP A 57 -9.29 1.28 18.93
C ASP A 57 -8.09 1.50 18.00
N PHE A 58 -6.94 0.87 18.26
CA PHE A 58 -5.79 0.99 17.38
C PHE A 58 -6.07 0.32 16.04
N VAL A 59 -5.75 1.03 14.97
CA VAL A 59 -5.90 0.57 13.59
C VAL A 59 -4.64 0.91 12.84
N LEU A 60 -4.14 -0.06 12.09
CA LEU A 60 -3.05 0.12 11.14
C LEU A 60 -3.31 -0.80 9.94
N SER A 61 -3.45 -0.24 8.75
CA SER A 61 -3.62 -1.02 7.53
C SER A 61 -2.28 -1.41 6.91
N ASP A 62 -2.32 -2.37 6.00
CA ASP A 62 -1.26 -2.55 5.01
C ASP A 62 -1.12 -1.30 4.13
N ALA A 63 -0.01 -1.21 3.41
CA ALA A 63 0.22 -0.13 2.46
C ALA A 63 -0.49 -0.40 1.14
N PHE A 64 -1.18 0.62 0.64
CA PHE A 64 -1.90 0.59 -0.62
C PHE A 64 -1.46 1.74 -1.54
N PRO A 65 -1.64 1.61 -2.88
CA PRO A 65 -1.32 2.67 -3.82
C PRO A 65 -2.18 3.93 -3.62
N PHE A 66 -1.56 5.10 -3.72
CA PHE A 66 -2.22 6.40 -3.81
C PHE A 66 -1.84 7.01 -5.16
N VAL A 67 -2.74 6.93 -6.13
CA VAL A 67 -2.44 7.23 -7.54
C VAL A 67 -3.38 8.30 -8.06
N ASN A 68 -2.84 9.28 -8.78
CA ASN A 68 -3.62 10.39 -9.35
C ASN A 68 -4.51 11.11 -8.31
N GLY A 69 -3.99 11.34 -7.11
CA GLY A 69 -4.70 12.02 -6.03
C GLY A 69 -5.80 11.19 -5.34
N LYS A 70 -5.83 9.86 -5.54
CA LYS A 70 -6.86 8.98 -4.99
C LYS A 70 -6.27 7.76 -4.29
N PRO A 71 -6.82 7.34 -3.14
CA PRO A 71 -6.48 6.08 -2.51
C PRO A 71 -7.09 4.90 -3.30
N TYR A 72 -6.28 3.87 -3.48
CA TYR A 72 -6.69 2.60 -4.09
C TYR A 72 -6.90 1.55 -3.02
N LEU A 73 -7.90 0.70 -3.19
CA LEU A 73 -8.26 -0.39 -2.29
C LEU A 73 -7.85 -1.73 -2.89
N PRO A 74 -7.55 -2.74 -2.07
CA PRO A 74 -7.43 -4.11 -2.55
C PRO A 74 -8.71 -4.55 -3.28
N LYS A 75 -8.54 -5.27 -4.36
CA LYS A 75 -9.67 -5.82 -5.11
C LYS A 75 -10.44 -6.82 -4.23
N PRO A 76 -11.78 -6.66 -4.05
CA PRO A 76 -12.60 -7.62 -3.34
C PRO A 76 -12.51 -9.02 -3.95
N ILE A 77 -12.42 -10.04 -3.09
CA ILE A 77 -12.36 -11.44 -3.50
C ILE A 77 -13.74 -11.86 -4.04
N GLY A 78 -13.76 -12.62 -5.15
CA GLY A 78 -14.99 -13.10 -5.78
C GLY A 78 -15.67 -12.09 -6.71
N TYR A 79 -15.10 -10.90 -6.90
CA TYR A 79 -15.65 -9.87 -7.78
C TYR A 79 -14.67 -9.48 -8.91
N PRO A 80 -15.17 -8.87 -10.03
CA PRO A 80 -16.60 -8.81 -10.36
C PRO A 80 -17.14 -10.21 -10.73
N VAL A 81 -18.42 -10.41 -10.50
CA VAL A 81 -19.13 -11.55 -11.08
C VAL A 81 -19.33 -11.23 -12.55
N LEU A 82 -18.46 -11.77 -13.40
CA LEU A 82 -18.56 -11.57 -14.84
C LEU A 82 -19.82 -12.30 -15.33
N GLN A 83 -20.82 -11.54 -15.78
CA GLN A 83 -22.02 -12.13 -16.36
C GLN A 83 -21.68 -12.73 -17.73
N GLU A 84 -22.10 -13.96 -17.96
CA GLU A 84 -22.05 -14.56 -19.28
C GLU A 84 -22.94 -13.75 -20.23
N ASN A 85 -22.33 -13.01 -21.13
CA ASN A 85 -23.07 -12.31 -22.18
C ASN A 85 -22.92 -13.12 -23.48
N PRO A 86 -23.98 -13.80 -23.95
CA PRO A 86 -23.94 -14.63 -25.17
C PRO A 86 -23.59 -13.85 -26.44
N GLN A 87 -23.72 -12.51 -26.42
CA GLN A 87 -23.41 -11.64 -27.55
C GLN A 87 -21.96 -11.10 -27.52
N LYS A 88 -21.19 -11.38 -26.45
CA LYS A 88 -19.82 -10.90 -26.32
C LYS A 88 -18.88 -11.82 -27.08
N ASP A 89 -17.98 -11.25 -27.89
CA ASP A 89 -16.93 -12.03 -28.55
C ASP A 89 -16.08 -12.77 -27.50
N LEU A 90 -15.81 -14.05 -27.78
CA LEU A 90 -15.01 -14.94 -26.93
C LEU A 90 -13.63 -14.34 -26.59
N LEU A 91 -13.03 -13.62 -27.55
CA LEU A 91 -11.73 -12.95 -27.35
C LEU A 91 -11.84 -11.78 -26.35
N GLU A 92 -12.92 -11.01 -26.40
CA GLU A 92 -13.18 -9.91 -25.46
C GLU A 92 -13.43 -10.44 -24.05
N ALA A 93 -14.26 -11.48 -23.91
CA ALA A 93 -14.51 -12.14 -22.63
C ALA A 93 -13.22 -12.68 -21.99
N ARG A 94 -12.33 -13.29 -22.78
CA ARG A 94 -11.02 -13.76 -22.31
C ARG A 94 -10.08 -12.62 -21.89
N LYS A 95 -10.06 -11.51 -22.63
CA LYS A 95 -9.27 -10.32 -22.27
C LYS A 95 -9.75 -9.72 -20.94
N GLU A 96 -11.06 -9.60 -20.78
CA GLU A 96 -11.68 -9.08 -19.56
C GLU A 96 -11.36 -9.97 -18.35
N ALA A 97 -11.54 -11.30 -18.48
CA ALA A 97 -11.18 -12.25 -17.43
C ALA A 97 -9.70 -12.19 -17.05
N LYS A 98 -8.80 -12.00 -18.05
CA LYS A 98 -7.36 -11.81 -17.80
C LYS A 98 -7.06 -10.49 -17.09
N SER A 99 -7.75 -9.40 -17.45
CA SER A 99 -7.64 -8.11 -16.79
C SER A 99 -8.14 -8.18 -15.35
N ALA A 100 -9.27 -8.84 -15.11
CA ALA A 100 -9.82 -9.07 -13.77
C ALA A 100 -8.85 -9.84 -12.87
N LYS A 101 -8.14 -10.85 -13.39
CA LYS A 101 -7.14 -11.61 -12.64
C LYS A 101 -5.90 -10.79 -12.29
N LYS A 102 -5.47 -9.90 -13.19
CA LYS A 102 -4.28 -9.06 -13.00
C LYS A 102 -4.54 -7.84 -12.11
N LEU A 103 -5.79 -7.40 -12.01
CA LEU A 103 -6.16 -6.26 -11.19
C LEU A 103 -5.99 -6.62 -9.72
N ARG A 104 -5.13 -5.90 -9.01
CA ARG A 104 -4.86 -6.06 -7.57
C ARG A 104 -5.53 -4.99 -6.73
N TYR A 105 -5.61 -3.78 -7.27
CA TYR A 105 -6.14 -2.60 -6.60
C TYR A 105 -7.09 -1.85 -7.52
N LEU A 106 -8.02 -1.10 -6.93
CA LEU A 106 -8.94 -0.22 -7.64
C LEU A 106 -9.17 1.07 -6.84
N PRO A 107 -9.40 2.22 -7.50
CA PRO A 107 -9.67 3.47 -6.79
C PRO A 107 -10.97 3.35 -6.00
N TYR A 108 -10.98 3.90 -4.77
CA TYR A 108 -12.10 3.76 -3.83
C TYR A 108 -13.44 4.25 -4.40
N ASP A 109 -13.42 5.28 -5.25
CA ASP A 109 -14.60 5.87 -5.89
C ASP A 109 -15.19 4.99 -7.02
N ARG A 110 -14.46 3.97 -7.48
CA ARG A 110 -14.92 3.00 -8.48
C ARG A 110 -15.36 1.66 -7.89
N LEU A 111 -15.33 1.53 -6.58
CA LEU A 111 -15.67 0.27 -5.90
C LEU A 111 -17.09 -0.22 -6.24
N ASN A 112 -18.10 0.66 -6.22
CA ASN A 112 -19.47 0.30 -6.54
C ASN A 112 -19.66 -0.15 -8.01
N GLU A 113 -19.00 0.53 -8.94
CA GLU A 113 -19.03 0.12 -10.36
C GLU A 113 -18.39 -1.25 -10.54
N PHE A 114 -17.29 -1.51 -9.82
CA PHE A 114 -16.61 -2.78 -9.83
C PHE A 114 -17.48 -3.91 -9.25
N LEU A 115 -18.09 -3.71 -8.10
CA LEU A 115 -18.96 -4.71 -7.45
C LEU A 115 -20.19 -5.06 -8.30
N THR A 116 -20.72 -4.09 -9.04
CA THR A 116 -21.88 -4.29 -9.94
C THR A 116 -21.50 -4.79 -11.34
N GLY A 117 -20.21 -5.05 -11.61
CA GLY A 117 -19.74 -5.53 -12.90
C GLY A 117 -19.78 -4.49 -14.03
N LYS A 118 -19.94 -3.21 -13.71
CA LYS A 118 -20.01 -2.09 -14.67
C LYS A 118 -18.66 -1.41 -14.94
N ALA A 119 -17.63 -1.75 -14.16
CA ALA A 119 -16.31 -1.13 -14.27
C ALA A 119 -15.56 -1.59 -15.54
N ASP A 120 -14.90 -0.66 -16.21
CA ASP A 120 -13.93 -0.99 -17.26
C ASP A 120 -12.62 -1.51 -16.62
N LEU A 121 -12.47 -2.83 -16.58
CA LEU A 121 -11.32 -3.50 -15.97
C LEU A 121 -10.00 -3.19 -16.69
N THR A 122 -10.06 -2.90 -18.00
CA THR A 122 -8.85 -2.56 -18.77
C THR A 122 -8.36 -1.17 -18.41
N ALA A 123 -9.27 -0.21 -18.28
CA ALA A 123 -8.95 1.15 -17.83
C ALA A 123 -8.42 1.16 -16.38
N LEU A 124 -9.05 0.39 -15.48
CA LEU A 124 -8.58 0.24 -14.10
C LEU A 124 -7.17 -0.35 -14.02
N LEU A 125 -6.89 -1.38 -14.81
CA LEU A 125 -5.56 -1.98 -14.86
C LEU A 125 -4.53 -1.01 -15.45
N ALA A 126 -4.92 -0.24 -16.47
CA ALA A 126 -4.04 0.74 -17.09
C ALA A 126 -3.65 1.87 -16.13
N SER A 127 -4.54 2.29 -15.23
CA SER A 127 -4.29 3.35 -14.26
C SER A 127 -3.17 3.04 -13.25
N LEU A 128 -2.85 1.76 -13.05
CA LEU A 128 -1.78 1.30 -12.16
C LEU A 128 -0.44 1.03 -12.87
N ARG A 129 -0.40 1.06 -14.20
CA ARG A 129 0.82 0.66 -14.94
C ARG A 129 2.03 1.54 -14.66
N SER A 130 1.82 2.80 -14.36
CA SER A 130 2.88 3.78 -14.08
C SER A 130 3.15 3.96 -12.59
N PHE A 131 2.45 3.24 -11.72
CA PHE A 131 2.59 3.38 -10.27
C PHE A 131 4.02 3.08 -9.80
N GLU A 132 4.56 1.96 -10.24
CA GLU A 132 5.87 1.47 -9.84
C GLU A 132 6.62 0.79 -10.99
N LYS A 133 7.94 0.73 -10.86
CA LYS A 133 8.81 -0.09 -11.68
C LYS A 133 9.73 -0.91 -10.77
N GLN A 134 9.71 -2.21 -10.92
CA GLN A 134 10.65 -3.11 -10.27
C GLN A 134 11.89 -3.30 -11.15
N ASP A 135 13.06 -3.28 -10.54
CA ASP A 135 14.36 -3.44 -11.20
C ASP A 135 15.35 -4.05 -10.20
N TYR A 136 16.58 -4.29 -10.63
CA TYR A 136 17.66 -4.67 -9.73
C TYR A 136 18.90 -3.84 -9.99
N VAL A 137 19.71 -3.66 -8.94
CA VAL A 137 20.99 -2.97 -9.01
C VAL A 137 22.10 -3.95 -8.67
N THR A 138 23.02 -4.14 -9.61
CA THR A 138 24.21 -4.97 -9.40
C THR A 138 25.22 -4.21 -8.55
N ARG A 139 25.58 -4.76 -7.41
CA ARG A 139 26.69 -4.28 -6.57
C ARG A 139 27.98 -4.97 -7.03
N LYS A 140 28.94 -4.19 -7.51
CA LYS A 140 30.25 -4.66 -7.95
C LYS A 140 31.16 -4.85 -6.75
N GLY A 141 32.02 -5.87 -6.77
CA GLY A 141 32.99 -6.23 -5.75
C GLY A 141 33.64 -7.56 -6.08
N GLU A 142 34.40 -8.15 -5.14
CA GLU A 142 34.97 -9.49 -5.31
C GLU A 142 33.85 -10.55 -5.49
N ASP A 143 32.74 -10.39 -4.72
CA ASP A 143 31.53 -11.20 -4.87
C ASP A 143 30.37 -10.30 -5.30
N PRO A 144 30.10 -10.13 -6.61
CA PRO A 144 29.04 -9.30 -7.10
C PRO A 144 27.67 -9.90 -6.77
N TYR A 145 26.71 -9.05 -6.35
CA TYR A 145 25.35 -9.45 -6.03
C TYR A 145 24.32 -8.44 -6.53
N GLU A 146 23.10 -8.90 -6.74
CA GLU A 146 21.99 -8.09 -7.16
C GLU A 146 21.08 -7.73 -5.97
N VAL A 147 20.61 -6.50 -5.97
CA VAL A 147 19.62 -6.00 -5.01
C VAL A 147 18.38 -5.57 -5.77
N GLY A 148 17.25 -6.18 -5.47
CA GLY A 148 15.96 -5.76 -6.01
C GLY A 148 15.59 -4.37 -5.51
N VAL A 149 15.10 -3.51 -6.39
CA VAL A 149 14.67 -2.14 -6.06
C VAL A 149 13.36 -1.85 -6.75
N THR A 150 12.43 -1.30 -5.98
CA THR A 150 11.18 -0.76 -6.52
C THR A 150 11.31 0.77 -6.59
N TYR A 151 11.10 1.34 -7.76
CA TYR A 151 11.02 2.77 -8.02
C TYR A 151 9.55 3.18 -8.09
N PHE A 152 9.21 4.26 -7.40
CA PHE A 152 7.83 4.74 -7.29
C PHE A 152 7.66 6.07 -8.03
N ASN A 153 6.63 6.15 -8.87
CA ASN A 153 6.20 7.39 -9.51
C ASN A 153 5.07 8.07 -8.72
N GLU A 154 4.38 7.31 -7.90
CA GLU A 154 3.25 7.71 -7.09
C GLU A 154 3.48 7.34 -5.62
N SER A 155 2.55 7.67 -4.72
CA SER A 155 2.69 7.41 -3.29
C SER A 155 2.07 6.07 -2.89
N LEU A 156 2.54 5.54 -1.77
CA LEU A 156 1.81 4.57 -0.95
C LEU A 156 1.06 5.30 0.16
N TYR A 157 0.01 4.69 0.71
CA TYR A 157 -0.63 5.17 1.92
C TYR A 157 -0.99 4.02 2.85
N VAL A 158 -1.09 4.34 4.14
CA VAL A 158 -1.72 3.49 5.15
C VAL A 158 -2.85 4.26 5.82
N VAL A 159 -3.86 3.55 6.29
CA VAL A 159 -4.88 4.09 7.20
C VAL A 159 -4.48 3.72 8.60
N ALA A 160 -4.37 4.70 9.48
CA ALA A 160 -4.07 4.47 10.89
C ALA A 160 -4.90 5.34 11.82
N ALA A 161 -5.08 4.88 13.05
CA ALA A 161 -5.63 5.67 14.15
C ALA A 161 -4.64 6.76 14.54
N GLN A 162 -5.05 8.02 14.43
CA GLN A 162 -4.22 9.16 14.75
C GLN A 162 -3.95 9.26 16.26
N SER A 163 -2.69 9.44 16.61
CA SER A 163 -2.23 9.89 17.92
C SER A 163 -0.94 10.69 17.78
N ASP A 164 -0.64 11.55 18.73
CA ASP A 164 0.57 12.39 18.69
C ASP A 164 1.84 11.53 18.64
N LEU A 165 1.88 10.44 19.40
CA LEU A 165 3.02 9.51 19.37
C LEU A 165 3.16 8.83 18.01
N PHE A 166 2.07 8.34 17.41
CA PHE A 166 2.11 7.71 16.09
C PHE A 166 2.60 8.70 15.02
N ASP A 167 2.09 9.94 15.04
CA ASP A 167 2.51 11.01 14.13
C ASP A 167 4.02 11.30 14.29
N GLN A 168 4.51 11.43 15.53
CA GLN A 168 5.93 11.66 15.82
C GLN A 168 6.82 10.53 15.29
N LEU A 169 6.41 9.27 15.50
CA LEU A 169 7.16 8.10 15.03
C LEU A 169 7.18 8.04 13.49
N MET A 170 6.07 8.35 12.84
CA MET A 170 6.01 8.42 11.37
C MET A 170 6.89 9.52 10.80
N TYR A 171 6.93 10.70 11.45
CA TYR A 171 7.86 11.78 11.08
C TYR A 171 9.32 11.40 11.29
N SER A 172 9.65 10.64 12.34
CA SER A 172 11.02 10.11 12.53
C SER A 172 11.37 9.08 11.45
N LEU A 173 10.46 8.17 11.17
CA LEU A 173 10.66 7.06 10.24
C LEU A 173 10.94 7.52 8.80
N GLN A 174 10.39 8.66 8.35
CA GLN A 174 10.64 9.18 7.00
C GLN A 174 12.15 9.39 6.73
N TYR A 175 12.93 9.76 7.75
CA TYR A 175 14.40 9.96 7.65
C TYR A 175 15.16 8.66 7.86
N SER A 176 14.71 7.80 8.77
CA SER A 176 15.32 6.48 9.00
C SER A 176 15.09 5.52 7.83
N GLY A 177 14.00 5.72 7.10
CA GLY A 177 13.58 4.90 5.98
C GLY A 177 12.91 3.58 6.39
N LEU A 178 12.11 3.02 5.49
CA LEU A 178 11.39 1.76 5.64
C LEU A 178 11.93 0.71 4.65
N GLY A 179 12.05 -0.52 5.08
CA GLY A 179 12.54 -1.63 4.28
C GLY A 179 14.03 -1.94 4.47
N GLY A 180 14.58 -2.70 3.53
CA GLY A 180 16.00 -3.09 3.53
C GLY A 180 16.91 -2.08 2.84
N LYS A 181 18.22 -2.26 3.01
CA LYS A 181 19.27 -1.45 2.33
C LYS A 181 19.15 0.06 2.56
N ARG A 182 18.64 0.48 3.73
CA ARG A 182 18.46 1.89 4.12
C ARG A 182 19.78 2.67 4.11
N THR A 183 20.88 2.06 4.53
CA THR A 183 22.23 2.64 4.48
C THR A 183 22.71 2.93 3.07
N SER A 184 22.08 2.33 2.04
CA SER A 184 22.33 2.60 0.63
C SER A 184 21.39 3.65 0.04
N GLY A 185 20.59 4.34 0.87
CA GLY A 185 19.68 5.41 0.46
C GLY A 185 18.28 4.95 0.02
N TYR A 186 17.93 3.67 0.18
CA TYR A 186 16.60 3.18 -0.15
C TYR A 186 15.63 3.33 1.02
N GLY A 187 14.33 3.48 0.71
CA GLY A 187 13.25 3.46 1.68
C GLY A 187 12.99 4.78 2.43
N GLN A 188 13.71 5.85 2.11
CA GLN A 188 13.36 7.20 2.58
C GLN A 188 12.11 7.69 1.85
N PHE A 189 11.28 8.45 2.55
CA PHE A 189 10.02 8.97 1.99
C PHE A 189 9.70 10.35 2.55
N THR A 190 8.83 11.06 1.86
CA THR A 190 8.16 12.24 2.43
C THR A 190 6.77 11.84 2.90
N LEU A 191 6.37 12.36 4.07
CA LEU A 191 5.12 12.07 4.73
C LEU A 191 4.14 13.24 4.59
N ASP A 192 2.93 12.94 4.10
CA ASP A 192 1.77 13.82 4.21
C ASP A 192 0.67 13.10 5.01
N ILE A 193 0.02 13.81 5.94
CA ILE A 193 -1.07 13.28 6.75
C ILE A 193 -2.37 13.97 6.32
N GLU A 194 -3.31 13.20 5.83
CA GLU A 194 -4.57 13.70 5.26
C GLU A 194 -5.78 13.10 5.97
N ALA A 195 -6.92 13.77 5.89
CA ALA A 195 -8.19 13.18 6.32
C ALA A 195 -8.59 12.03 5.39
N VAL A 196 -9.19 10.98 5.94
CA VAL A 196 -9.81 9.93 5.13
C VAL A 196 -10.98 10.54 4.36
N PRO A 197 -11.09 10.35 3.02
CA PRO A 197 -12.23 10.83 2.24
C PRO A 197 -13.55 10.29 2.83
N GLU A 198 -14.59 11.13 2.90
CA GLU A 198 -15.86 10.79 3.56
C GLU A 198 -16.49 9.49 3.02
N GLN A 199 -16.47 9.30 1.70
CA GLN A 199 -16.97 8.08 1.07
C GLN A 199 -16.16 6.84 1.47
N TYR A 200 -14.86 6.98 1.64
CA TYR A 200 -13.98 5.89 2.09
C TYR A 200 -14.21 5.60 3.57
N GLN A 201 -14.35 6.63 4.41
CA GLN A 201 -14.69 6.47 5.83
C GLN A 201 -15.99 5.68 6.01
N LYS A 202 -17.03 5.97 5.22
CA LYS A 202 -18.30 5.21 5.25
C LYS A 202 -18.09 3.71 4.96
N HIS A 203 -17.21 3.36 4.03
CA HIS A 203 -16.89 1.95 3.75
C HIS A 203 -16.17 1.27 4.93
N ILE A 204 -15.21 1.96 5.56
CA ILE A 204 -14.51 1.45 6.75
C ILE A 204 -15.50 1.22 7.90
N ASP A 205 -16.39 2.18 8.14
CA ASP A 205 -17.39 2.11 9.22
C ASP A 205 -18.41 0.95 9.02
N LEU A 206 -18.77 0.68 7.76
CA LEU A 206 -19.61 -0.48 7.42
C LEU A 206 -18.91 -1.81 7.73
N LEU A 207 -17.64 -1.95 7.39
CA LEU A 207 -16.86 -3.16 7.67
C LEU A 207 -16.68 -3.39 9.17
N ARG A 208 -16.47 -2.34 9.96
CA ARG A 208 -16.36 -2.43 11.43
C ARG A 208 -17.64 -2.89 12.13
N LYS A 209 -18.80 -2.57 11.58
CA LYS A 209 -20.11 -2.97 12.14
C LYS A 209 -20.46 -4.43 11.88
N GLN A 210 -19.70 -5.11 11.00
CA GLN A 210 -19.94 -6.51 10.64
C GLN A 210 -19.03 -7.49 11.40
N GLN A 211 -18.08 -6.97 12.19
CA GLN A 211 -17.22 -7.73 13.11
C GLN A 211 -17.82 -7.74 14.51
#